data_a8c434318e8031cbdd1e509afce74025
#
_entry.id   a8c434318e8031cbdd1e509afce74025
#
_cell.length_a   1.000
_cell.length_b   1.000
_cell.length_c   1.000
_cell.angle_alpha   90.00
_cell.angle_beta   90.00
_cell.angle_gamma   90.00
#
_symmetry.space_group_name_H-M   'P 1'
#
loop_
_entity.id
_entity.type
_entity.pdbx_description
1 polymer ?
#
loop_
_entity_poly.entity_id
_entity_poly.type
_entity_poly.pdbx_seq_one_letter_code
_entity_poly.pdbx_strand_id
1 'polypeptide(L)'
;MGFWNSLFGGETNPEEEKRAADERNFDLLKYDGVKAMRIGQYEYAVKCFEKALETKEDAEVRDYLSRAFIRMGRLDDALAELKMLTVQEPDNIHLKMQAAGVAYMKEDYEEMIAICEQALDVDADNAMVHLFYAKAELGQENLIQGIARLTKAIALDENLADARLLRGQTLLKMGDFNAATEDVAWLTEHAEESEDVLLLHARIEAAKGNADEAIRIYSHVIDINPFQVDAFRERGKLRMEQGDKQGAEEDMKMVLELNPEEMADVNGEYSAEGIEQKTRQAYSNLNPFGI
;
A
#
# COMPACT_ATOMS: atom_id res chain seq x y z
N MET A 1 -11.92 11.16 -75.06
CA MET A 1 -11.20 11.23 -73.74
C MET A 1 -12.22 11.40 -72.66
N GLY A 2 -12.76 10.34 -72.10
CA GLY A 2 -13.87 10.45 -71.13
C GLY A 2 -14.22 9.19 -70.39
N PHE A 3 -13.38 8.12 -70.46
CA PHE A 3 -13.80 6.82 -69.96
C PHE A 3 -12.89 6.34 -68.75
N TRP A 4 -11.83 7.07 -68.42
CA TRP A 4 -10.87 6.68 -67.38
C TRP A 4 -11.08 7.40 -66.03
N ASN A 5 -11.86 8.48 -65.96
CA ASN A 5 -12.13 9.21 -64.72
C ASN A 5 -13.25 8.59 -63.86
N SER A 6 -14.03 7.64 -64.41
CA SER A 6 -15.13 6.96 -63.69
C SER A 6 -14.72 5.69 -62.95
N LEU A 7 -13.47 5.23 -63.08
CA LEU A 7 -13.03 3.96 -62.47
C LEU A 7 -12.17 4.11 -61.25
N PHE A 8 -11.70 5.31 -60.88
CA PHE A 8 -10.85 5.56 -59.72
C PHE A 8 -11.22 6.81 -58.90
N GLY A 9 -12.32 7.47 -59.20
CA GLY A 9 -12.87 8.59 -58.46
C GLY A 9 -14.13 8.18 -57.74
N GLY A 10 -14.01 7.29 -56.76
CA GLY A 10 -15.06 7.16 -55.75
C GLY A 10 -15.07 8.49 -54.99
N GLU A 11 -16.18 9.25 -55.09
CA GLU A 11 -16.45 10.36 -54.18
C GLU A 11 -16.41 9.78 -52.76
N THR A 12 -15.29 10.00 -52.06
CA THR A 12 -15.20 9.65 -50.65
C THR A 12 -16.23 10.50 -49.91
N ASN A 13 -17.12 9.85 -49.22
CA ASN A 13 -18.13 10.53 -48.43
C ASN A 13 -17.41 11.44 -47.40
N PRO A 14 -17.65 12.75 -47.37
CA PRO A 14 -16.99 13.66 -46.42
C PRO A 14 -17.13 13.24 -44.95
N GLU A 15 -18.21 12.51 -44.60
CA GLU A 15 -18.41 11.95 -43.27
C GLU A 15 -17.46 10.77 -43.00
N GLU A 16 -17.16 9.94 -44.02
CA GLU A 16 -16.22 8.82 -43.90
C GLU A 16 -14.78 9.33 -43.79
N GLU A 17 -14.41 10.35 -44.52
CA GLU A 17 -13.09 10.99 -44.41
C GLU A 17 -12.90 11.62 -43.03
N LYS A 18 -13.92 12.29 -42.51
CA LYS A 18 -13.90 12.87 -41.17
C LYS A 18 -13.75 11.77 -40.09
N ARG A 19 -14.57 10.68 -40.15
CA ARG A 19 -14.45 9.56 -39.23
C ARG A 19 -13.06 8.92 -39.24
N ALA A 20 -12.51 8.70 -40.45
CA ALA A 20 -11.16 8.14 -40.59
C ALA A 20 -10.07 9.08 -40.07
N ALA A 21 -10.29 10.41 -40.15
CA ALA A 21 -9.38 11.41 -39.57
C ALA A 21 -9.48 11.41 -38.00
N ASP A 22 -10.70 11.36 -37.47
CA ASP A 22 -10.95 11.31 -36.05
C ASP A 22 -10.36 10.02 -35.43
N GLU A 23 -10.51 8.88 -36.11
CA GLU A 23 -9.96 7.61 -35.65
C GLU A 23 -8.42 7.61 -35.64
N ARG A 24 -7.80 8.13 -36.69
CA ARG A 24 -6.33 8.30 -36.73
C ARG A 24 -5.82 9.25 -35.65
N ASN A 25 -6.56 10.32 -35.36
CA ASN A 25 -6.20 11.29 -34.34
C ASN A 25 -6.32 10.66 -32.94
N PHE A 26 -7.39 9.88 -32.70
CA PHE A 26 -7.56 9.10 -31.49
C PHE A 26 -6.38 8.14 -31.24
N ASP A 27 -6.02 7.32 -32.24
CA ASP A 27 -4.90 6.37 -32.14
C ASP A 27 -3.56 7.07 -31.88
N LEU A 28 -3.32 8.21 -32.52
CA LEU A 28 -2.11 9.03 -32.32
C LEU A 28 -2.04 9.54 -30.88
N LEU A 29 -3.14 10.13 -30.38
CA LEU A 29 -3.22 10.66 -29.03
C LEU A 29 -3.06 9.55 -27.97
N LYS A 30 -3.70 8.40 -28.16
CA LYS A 30 -3.54 7.22 -27.29
C LYS A 30 -2.08 6.77 -27.25
N TYR A 31 -1.45 6.62 -28.43
CA TYR A 31 -0.04 6.23 -28.53
C TYR A 31 0.91 7.22 -27.84
N ASP A 32 0.72 8.53 -28.11
CA ASP A 32 1.55 9.58 -27.51
C ASP A 32 1.37 9.64 -25.99
N GLY A 33 0.15 9.46 -25.50
CA GLY A 33 -0.13 9.37 -24.06
C GLY A 33 0.58 8.18 -23.41
N VAL A 34 0.48 6.99 -24.00
CA VAL A 34 1.17 5.79 -23.49
C VAL A 34 2.69 5.97 -23.51
N LYS A 35 3.24 6.57 -24.57
CA LYS A 35 4.66 6.89 -24.65
C LYS A 35 5.09 7.87 -23.56
N ALA A 36 4.30 8.92 -23.35
CA ALA A 36 4.53 9.90 -22.28
C ALA A 36 4.52 9.26 -20.89
N MET A 37 3.58 8.35 -20.63
CA MET A 37 3.54 7.56 -19.39
C MET A 37 4.85 6.82 -19.14
N ARG A 38 5.40 6.15 -20.16
CA ARG A 38 6.65 5.37 -20.06
C ARG A 38 7.88 6.20 -19.69
N ILE A 39 7.89 7.49 -20.07
CA ILE A 39 8.99 8.41 -19.78
C ILE A 39 8.69 9.37 -18.62
N GLY A 40 7.61 9.12 -17.85
CA GLY A 40 7.25 9.89 -16.68
C GLY A 40 6.64 11.27 -16.95
N GLN A 41 6.25 11.58 -18.19
CA GLN A 41 5.59 12.83 -18.55
C GLN A 41 4.08 12.75 -18.36
N TYR A 42 3.65 12.58 -17.10
CA TYR A 42 2.27 12.29 -16.75
C TYR A 42 1.28 13.40 -17.13
N GLU A 43 1.66 14.69 -16.94
CA GLU A 43 0.82 15.82 -17.32
C GLU A 43 0.54 15.87 -18.84
N TYR A 44 1.52 15.51 -19.65
CA TYR A 44 1.34 15.42 -21.08
C TYR A 44 0.50 14.19 -21.47
N ALA A 45 0.72 13.06 -20.79
CA ALA A 45 -0.10 11.86 -20.98
C ALA A 45 -1.58 12.12 -20.69
N VAL A 46 -1.89 12.80 -19.58
CA VAL A 46 -3.26 13.20 -19.21
C VAL A 46 -3.90 14.02 -20.35
N LYS A 47 -3.21 15.05 -20.84
CA LYS A 47 -3.73 15.87 -21.95
C LYS A 47 -3.99 15.07 -23.23
N CYS A 48 -3.15 14.10 -23.54
CA CYS A 48 -3.33 13.22 -24.69
C CYS A 48 -4.57 12.32 -24.49
N PHE A 49 -4.71 11.70 -23.31
CA PHE A 49 -5.84 10.82 -23.03
C PHE A 49 -7.17 11.57 -22.94
N GLU A 50 -7.20 12.74 -22.28
CA GLU A 50 -8.40 13.59 -22.24
C GLU A 50 -8.86 13.96 -23.66
N LYS A 51 -7.93 14.38 -24.52
CA LYS A 51 -8.26 14.69 -25.92
C LYS A 51 -8.68 13.47 -26.75
N ALA A 52 -8.10 12.30 -26.46
CA ALA A 52 -8.54 11.07 -27.10
C ALA A 52 -9.98 10.74 -26.72
N LEU A 53 -10.34 10.87 -25.44
CA LEU A 53 -11.69 10.64 -24.93
C LEU A 53 -12.72 11.66 -25.44
N GLU A 54 -12.32 12.89 -25.78
CA GLU A 54 -13.20 13.86 -26.47
C GLU A 54 -13.62 13.36 -27.85
N THR A 55 -12.77 12.55 -28.49
CA THR A 55 -13.04 12.00 -29.83
C THR A 55 -13.84 10.70 -29.78
N LYS A 56 -13.47 9.81 -28.84
CA LYS A 56 -14.06 8.48 -28.71
C LYS A 56 -13.93 8.00 -27.27
N GLU A 57 -15.03 7.50 -26.73
CA GLU A 57 -15.03 6.78 -25.47
C GLU A 57 -14.29 5.46 -25.59
N ASP A 58 -13.30 5.22 -24.74
CA ASP A 58 -12.46 4.02 -24.75
C ASP A 58 -12.02 3.65 -23.33
N ALA A 59 -12.39 2.45 -22.89
CA ALA A 59 -12.11 1.97 -21.53
C ALA A 59 -10.60 1.86 -21.25
N GLU A 60 -9.80 1.48 -22.25
CA GLU A 60 -8.35 1.37 -22.10
C GLU A 60 -7.70 2.75 -21.90
N VAL A 61 -8.17 3.76 -22.64
CA VAL A 61 -7.70 5.15 -22.45
C VAL A 61 -8.08 5.68 -21.07
N ARG A 62 -9.29 5.38 -20.58
CA ARG A 62 -9.67 5.72 -19.19
C ARG A 62 -8.80 5.03 -18.15
N ASP A 63 -8.47 3.76 -18.35
CA ASP A 63 -7.55 3.05 -17.45
C ASP A 63 -6.16 3.70 -17.45
N TYR A 64 -5.61 4.05 -18.63
CA TYR A 64 -4.35 4.80 -18.69
C TYR A 64 -4.46 6.18 -18.01
N LEU A 65 -5.56 6.89 -18.20
CA LEU A 65 -5.81 8.19 -17.57
C LEU A 65 -5.85 8.08 -16.06
N SER A 66 -6.57 7.10 -15.50
CA SER A 66 -6.60 6.84 -14.06
C SER A 66 -5.21 6.57 -13.49
N ARG A 67 -4.42 5.76 -14.18
CA ARG A 67 -3.03 5.47 -13.78
C ARG A 67 -2.14 6.71 -13.85
N ALA A 68 -2.31 7.58 -14.84
CA ALA A 68 -1.58 8.84 -14.91
C ALA A 68 -1.92 9.74 -13.72
N PHE A 69 -3.20 9.85 -13.35
CA PHE A 69 -3.64 10.60 -12.18
C PHE A 69 -3.08 10.02 -10.88
N ILE A 70 -3.04 8.70 -10.71
CA ILE A 70 -2.41 8.06 -9.55
C ILE A 70 -0.93 8.46 -9.44
N ARG A 71 -0.18 8.42 -10.55
CA ARG A 71 1.23 8.81 -10.58
C ARG A 71 1.49 10.28 -10.25
N MET A 72 0.49 11.13 -10.48
CA MET A 72 0.52 12.55 -10.14
C MET A 72 -0.02 12.86 -8.73
N GLY A 73 -0.49 11.86 -7.98
CA GLY A 73 -1.15 12.05 -6.70
C GLY A 73 -2.57 12.67 -6.79
N ARG A 74 -3.13 12.76 -8.01
CA ARG A 74 -4.49 13.26 -8.26
C ARG A 74 -5.51 12.14 -8.04
N LEU A 75 -5.63 11.71 -6.78
CA LEU A 75 -6.37 10.50 -6.43
C LEU A 75 -7.89 10.65 -6.64
N ASP A 76 -8.45 11.85 -6.49
CA ASP A 76 -9.87 12.10 -6.75
C ASP A 76 -10.22 11.90 -8.23
N ASP A 77 -9.39 12.44 -9.12
CA ASP A 77 -9.56 12.28 -10.56
C ASP A 77 -9.39 10.81 -10.96
N ALA A 78 -8.40 10.12 -10.40
CA ALA A 78 -8.18 8.70 -10.65
C ALA A 78 -9.39 7.84 -10.23
N LEU A 79 -9.94 8.11 -9.05
CA LEU A 79 -11.11 7.39 -8.54
C LEU A 79 -12.35 7.65 -9.40
N ALA A 80 -12.52 8.89 -9.89
CA ALA A 80 -13.62 9.23 -10.79
C ALA A 80 -13.56 8.42 -12.10
N GLU A 81 -12.38 8.32 -12.74
CA GLU A 81 -12.21 7.52 -13.96
C GLU A 81 -12.46 6.02 -13.72
N LEU A 82 -11.93 5.49 -12.61
CA LEU A 82 -12.16 4.08 -12.25
C LEU A 82 -13.64 3.79 -11.97
N LYS A 83 -14.36 4.70 -11.28
CA LYS A 83 -15.81 4.57 -11.08
C LYS A 83 -16.58 4.56 -12.40
N MET A 84 -16.18 5.37 -13.38
CA MET A 84 -16.79 5.32 -14.72
C MET A 84 -16.57 3.95 -15.39
N LEU A 85 -15.37 3.38 -15.25
CA LEU A 85 -15.06 2.04 -15.75
C LEU A 85 -15.88 0.94 -15.04
N THR A 86 -16.05 1.02 -13.71
CA THR A 86 -16.86 0.04 -12.97
C THR A 86 -18.35 0.10 -13.33
N VAL A 87 -18.86 1.26 -13.78
CA VAL A 87 -20.22 1.38 -14.31
C VAL A 87 -20.35 0.71 -15.68
N GLN A 88 -19.31 0.82 -16.53
CA GLN A 88 -19.30 0.16 -17.86
C GLN A 88 -19.14 -1.35 -17.75
N GLU A 89 -18.35 -1.81 -16.79
CA GLU A 89 -18.05 -3.22 -16.55
C GLU A 89 -18.39 -3.60 -15.09
N PRO A 90 -19.67 -3.73 -14.73
CA PRO A 90 -20.10 -3.89 -13.34
C PRO A 90 -19.63 -5.21 -12.70
N ASP A 91 -19.35 -6.24 -13.49
CA ASP A 91 -18.89 -7.54 -13.01
C ASP A 91 -17.35 -7.65 -12.96
N ASN A 92 -16.63 -6.58 -13.36
CA ASN A 92 -15.16 -6.59 -13.36
C ASN A 92 -14.61 -6.26 -11.96
N ILE A 93 -14.34 -7.33 -11.19
CA ILE A 93 -13.77 -7.22 -9.83
C ILE A 93 -12.42 -6.52 -9.86
N HIS A 94 -11.60 -6.71 -10.91
CA HIS A 94 -10.29 -6.09 -10.99
C HIS A 94 -10.37 -4.55 -11.00
N LEU A 95 -11.31 -3.97 -11.75
CA LEU A 95 -11.56 -2.52 -11.75
C LEU A 95 -12.03 -2.02 -10.38
N LYS A 96 -12.93 -2.78 -9.71
CA LYS A 96 -13.35 -2.46 -8.35
C LYS A 96 -12.18 -2.49 -7.37
N MET A 97 -11.30 -3.49 -7.48
CA MET A 97 -10.13 -3.57 -6.62
C MET A 97 -9.11 -2.45 -6.88
N GLN A 98 -8.96 -2.00 -8.12
CA GLN A 98 -8.17 -0.80 -8.43
C GLN A 98 -8.78 0.45 -7.79
N ALA A 99 -10.10 0.63 -7.89
CA ALA A 99 -10.80 1.75 -7.25
C ALA A 99 -10.68 1.70 -5.72
N ALA A 100 -10.84 0.52 -5.10
CA ALA A 100 -10.63 0.32 -3.67
C ALA A 100 -9.18 0.66 -3.25
N GLY A 101 -8.19 0.32 -4.08
CA GLY A 101 -6.79 0.69 -3.86
C GLY A 101 -6.57 2.20 -3.87
N VAL A 102 -7.23 2.93 -4.76
CA VAL A 102 -7.16 4.40 -4.78
C VAL A 102 -7.89 5.00 -3.58
N ALA A 103 -9.05 4.46 -3.17
CA ALA A 103 -9.75 4.88 -1.97
C ALA A 103 -8.88 4.66 -0.71
N TYR A 104 -8.14 3.54 -0.64
CA TYR A 104 -7.17 3.29 0.43
C TYR A 104 -6.04 4.33 0.46
N MET A 105 -5.48 4.68 -0.72
CA MET A 105 -4.44 5.72 -0.81
C MET A 105 -4.93 7.11 -0.37
N LYS A 106 -6.24 7.37 -0.47
CA LYS A 106 -6.91 8.59 0.01
C LYS A 106 -7.26 8.53 1.48
N GLU A 107 -7.09 7.38 2.14
CA GLU A 107 -7.62 7.09 3.48
C GLU A 107 -9.16 7.25 3.54
N ASP A 108 -9.83 7.11 2.40
CA ASP A 108 -11.29 7.13 2.27
C ASP A 108 -11.84 5.71 2.51
N TYR A 109 -11.81 5.30 3.76
CA TYR A 109 -12.17 3.93 4.13
C TYR A 109 -13.66 3.65 3.96
N GLU A 110 -14.54 4.65 4.06
CA GLU A 110 -15.96 4.50 3.79
C GLU A 110 -16.21 4.15 2.32
N GLU A 111 -15.59 4.90 1.40
CA GLU A 111 -15.65 4.60 -0.03
C GLU A 111 -15.03 3.24 -0.36
N MET A 112 -13.90 2.91 0.28
CA MET A 112 -13.24 1.61 0.10
C MET A 112 -14.15 0.45 0.51
N ILE A 113 -14.87 0.56 1.64
CA ILE A 113 -15.85 -0.42 2.11
C ILE A 113 -16.98 -0.58 1.07
N ALA A 114 -17.57 0.54 0.62
CA ALA A 114 -18.66 0.51 -0.35
C ALA A 114 -18.24 -0.18 -1.68
N ILE A 115 -17.02 0.04 -2.14
CA ILE A 115 -16.47 -0.62 -3.33
C ILE A 115 -16.25 -2.12 -3.07
N CYS A 116 -15.71 -2.50 -1.90
CA CYS A 116 -15.53 -3.89 -1.53
C CYS A 116 -16.87 -4.65 -1.44
N GLU A 117 -17.92 -4.02 -0.92
CA GLU A 117 -19.27 -4.60 -0.89
C GLU A 117 -19.77 -4.89 -2.31
N GLN A 118 -19.65 -3.92 -3.22
CA GLN A 118 -19.99 -4.13 -4.63
C GLN A 118 -19.14 -5.24 -5.31
N ALA A 119 -17.91 -5.42 -4.88
CA ALA A 119 -17.07 -6.51 -5.39
C ALA A 119 -17.51 -7.87 -4.84
N LEU A 120 -17.92 -7.93 -3.56
CA LEU A 120 -18.47 -9.15 -2.94
C LEU A 120 -19.86 -9.53 -3.47
N ASP A 121 -20.64 -8.59 -3.98
CA ASP A 121 -21.89 -8.89 -4.70
C ASP A 121 -21.64 -9.68 -5.98
N VAL A 122 -20.46 -9.53 -6.61
CA VAL A 122 -20.04 -10.27 -7.80
C VAL A 122 -19.42 -11.61 -7.43
N ASP A 123 -18.52 -11.63 -6.44
CA ASP A 123 -17.85 -12.82 -5.95
C ASP A 123 -17.67 -12.75 -4.42
N ALA A 124 -18.60 -13.36 -3.71
CA ALA A 124 -18.65 -13.36 -2.25
C ALA A 124 -17.48 -14.10 -1.57
N ASP A 125 -16.79 -14.96 -2.31
CA ASP A 125 -15.68 -15.78 -1.81
C ASP A 125 -14.31 -15.31 -2.32
N ASN A 126 -14.19 -14.05 -2.72
CA ASN A 126 -12.93 -13.48 -3.15
C ASN A 126 -12.05 -13.09 -1.96
N ALA A 127 -10.98 -13.85 -1.72
CA ALA A 127 -10.06 -13.65 -0.59
C ALA A 127 -9.41 -12.25 -0.59
N MET A 128 -9.02 -11.76 -1.79
CA MET A 128 -8.39 -10.44 -1.91
C MET A 128 -9.36 -9.30 -1.58
N VAL A 129 -10.64 -9.43 -1.96
CA VAL A 129 -11.66 -8.42 -1.60
C VAL A 129 -11.85 -8.38 -0.08
N HIS A 130 -11.89 -9.55 0.59
CA HIS A 130 -11.96 -9.61 2.04
C HIS A 130 -10.73 -8.99 2.72
N LEU A 131 -9.52 -9.18 2.17
CA LEU A 131 -8.30 -8.52 2.66
C LEU A 131 -8.40 -6.99 2.53
N PHE A 132 -8.86 -6.48 1.39
CA PHE A 132 -9.04 -5.03 1.19
C PHE A 132 -10.12 -4.47 2.11
N TYR A 133 -11.22 -5.17 2.27
CA TYR A 133 -12.26 -4.79 3.23
C TYR A 133 -11.69 -4.72 4.65
N ALA A 134 -10.90 -5.71 5.06
CA ALA A 134 -10.24 -5.71 6.37
C ALA A 134 -9.35 -4.48 6.55
N LYS A 135 -8.55 -4.12 5.53
CA LYS A 135 -7.71 -2.90 5.58
C LYS A 135 -8.54 -1.64 5.81
N ALA A 136 -9.72 -1.54 5.19
CA ALA A 136 -10.61 -0.42 5.39
C ALA A 136 -11.20 -0.39 6.82
N GLU A 137 -11.67 -1.54 7.33
CA GLU A 137 -12.16 -1.66 8.71
C GLU A 137 -11.09 -1.28 9.74
N LEU A 138 -9.85 -1.74 9.53
CA LEU A 138 -8.72 -1.41 10.40
C LEU A 138 -8.34 0.07 10.32
N GLY A 139 -8.44 0.68 9.14
CA GLY A 139 -8.25 2.11 8.97
C GLY A 139 -9.29 2.96 9.73
N GLN A 140 -10.49 2.43 9.93
CA GLN A 140 -11.54 3.02 10.78
C GLN A 140 -11.44 2.61 12.26
N GLU A 141 -10.36 1.93 12.66
CA GLU A 141 -10.16 1.37 14.02
C GLU A 141 -11.18 0.27 14.42
N ASN A 142 -11.89 -0.29 13.47
CA ASN A 142 -12.84 -1.39 13.68
C ASN A 142 -12.10 -2.75 13.77
N LEU A 143 -11.27 -2.94 14.82
CA LEU A 143 -10.34 -4.05 14.93
C LEU A 143 -11.03 -5.42 14.85
N ILE A 144 -12.19 -5.59 15.50
CA ILE A 144 -12.92 -6.86 15.52
C ILE A 144 -13.43 -7.22 14.14
N GLN A 145 -14.01 -6.26 13.41
CA GLN A 145 -14.51 -6.43 12.05
C GLN A 145 -13.33 -6.72 11.09
N GLY A 146 -12.22 -6.01 11.25
CA GLY A 146 -11.00 -6.25 10.49
C GLY A 146 -10.50 -7.69 10.67
N ILE A 147 -10.39 -8.19 11.91
CA ILE A 147 -9.99 -9.58 12.19
C ILE A 147 -10.98 -10.59 11.57
N ALA A 148 -12.28 -10.34 11.66
CA ALA A 148 -13.27 -11.23 11.06
C ALA A 148 -13.11 -11.32 9.53
N ARG A 149 -12.86 -10.20 8.85
CA ARG A 149 -12.57 -10.15 7.41
C ARG A 149 -11.27 -10.83 7.04
N LEU A 150 -10.19 -10.63 7.81
CA LEU A 150 -8.90 -11.30 7.62
C LEU A 150 -9.03 -12.82 7.82
N THR A 151 -9.77 -13.25 8.81
CA THR A 151 -10.04 -14.66 9.06
C THR A 151 -10.82 -15.31 7.90
N LYS A 152 -11.81 -14.60 7.33
CA LYS A 152 -12.51 -15.05 6.14
C LYS A 152 -11.57 -15.12 4.92
N ALA A 153 -10.71 -14.09 4.72
CA ALA A 153 -9.73 -14.08 3.63
C ALA A 153 -8.77 -15.28 3.72
N ILE A 154 -8.24 -15.57 4.91
CA ILE A 154 -7.36 -16.72 5.16
C ILE A 154 -8.09 -18.06 4.96
N ALA A 155 -9.37 -18.14 5.33
CA ALA A 155 -10.17 -19.35 5.11
C ALA A 155 -10.45 -19.61 3.63
N LEU A 156 -10.48 -18.58 2.80
CA LEU A 156 -10.67 -18.66 1.35
C LEU A 156 -9.36 -18.93 0.60
N ASP A 157 -8.26 -18.35 1.08
CA ASP A 157 -6.90 -18.57 0.58
C ASP A 157 -5.94 -18.73 1.77
N GLU A 158 -5.61 -19.97 2.11
CA GLU A 158 -4.73 -20.29 3.23
C GLU A 158 -3.28 -19.81 3.03
N ASN A 159 -2.87 -19.53 1.79
CA ASN A 159 -1.54 -19.03 1.45
C ASN A 159 -1.44 -17.51 1.44
N LEU A 160 -2.50 -16.79 1.83
CA LEU A 160 -2.52 -15.33 1.83
C LEU A 160 -1.71 -14.77 3.02
N ALA A 161 -0.38 -14.73 2.88
CA ALA A 161 0.56 -14.29 3.90
C ALA A 161 0.27 -12.87 4.42
N ASP A 162 -0.08 -11.94 3.52
CA ASP A 162 -0.44 -10.56 3.88
C ASP A 162 -1.62 -10.49 4.87
N ALA A 163 -2.61 -11.35 4.69
CA ALA A 163 -3.77 -11.38 5.59
C ALA A 163 -3.37 -11.91 6.99
N ARG A 164 -2.48 -12.91 7.06
CA ARG A 164 -1.96 -13.42 8.33
C ARG A 164 -1.08 -12.40 9.04
N LEU A 165 -0.19 -11.73 8.31
CA LEU A 165 0.66 -10.69 8.87
C LEU A 165 -0.20 -9.57 9.47
N LEU A 166 -1.16 -9.06 8.72
CA LEU A 166 -2.05 -8.00 9.18
C LEU A 166 -2.94 -8.45 10.33
N ARG A 167 -3.41 -9.73 10.34
CA ARG A 167 -4.17 -10.29 11.45
C ARG A 167 -3.32 -10.41 12.70
N GLY A 168 -2.11 -10.94 12.60
CA GLY A 168 -1.16 -11.05 13.70
C GLY A 168 -0.81 -9.70 14.33
N GLN A 169 -0.58 -8.67 13.50
CA GLN A 169 -0.36 -7.29 13.97
C GLN A 169 -1.59 -6.74 14.71
N THR A 170 -2.78 -6.99 14.19
CA THR A 170 -4.03 -6.54 14.82
C THR A 170 -4.30 -7.28 16.13
N LEU A 171 -4.06 -8.60 16.18
CA LEU A 171 -4.19 -9.42 17.38
C LEU A 171 -3.20 -8.99 18.46
N LEU A 172 -1.95 -8.68 18.09
CA LEU A 172 -0.96 -8.10 19.00
C LEU A 172 -1.48 -6.79 19.61
N LYS A 173 -2.02 -5.88 18.77
CA LYS A 173 -2.63 -4.62 19.23
C LYS A 173 -3.79 -4.85 20.19
N MET A 174 -4.55 -5.93 20.04
CA MET A 174 -5.66 -6.30 20.94
C MET A 174 -5.22 -7.08 22.18
N GLY A 175 -3.94 -7.44 22.29
CA GLY A 175 -3.41 -8.22 23.42
C GLY A 175 -3.64 -9.74 23.30
N ASP A 176 -4.14 -10.23 22.17
CA ASP A 176 -4.25 -11.68 21.93
C ASP A 176 -2.93 -12.24 21.37
N PHE A 177 -1.96 -12.36 22.26
CA PHE A 177 -0.61 -12.82 21.93
C PHE A 177 -0.57 -14.27 21.44
N ASN A 178 -1.50 -15.11 21.89
CA ASN A 178 -1.55 -16.51 21.49
C ASN A 178 -1.96 -16.65 20.04
N ALA A 179 -3.05 -16.03 19.64
CA ALA A 179 -3.51 -16.05 18.27
C ALA A 179 -2.51 -15.35 17.32
N ALA A 180 -1.89 -14.24 17.77
CA ALA A 180 -0.82 -13.58 17.00
C ALA A 180 0.39 -14.49 16.79
N THR A 181 0.77 -15.30 17.81
CA THR A 181 1.87 -16.28 17.70
C THR A 181 1.56 -17.38 16.66
N GLU A 182 0.31 -17.83 16.57
CA GLU A 182 -0.10 -18.83 15.56
C GLU A 182 0.09 -18.30 14.13
N ASP A 183 -0.27 -17.05 13.88
CA ASP A 183 -0.06 -16.40 12.57
C ASP A 183 1.43 -16.27 12.24
N VAL A 184 2.26 -15.84 13.19
CA VAL A 184 3.72 -15.74 13.01
C VAL A 184 4.34 -17.12 12.79
N ALA A 185 3.93 -18.14 13.51
CA ALA A 185 4.45 -19.50 13.35
C ALA A 185 4.20 -20.00 11.91
N TRP A 186 2.97 -19.81 11.42
CA TRP A 186 2.64 -20.16 10.04
C TRP A 186 3.48 -19.37 9.02
N LEU A 187 3.62 -18.04 9.20
CA LEU A 187 4.40 -17.19 8.32
C LEU A 187 5.88 -17.61 8.28
N THR A 188 6.47 -17.96 9.42
CA THR A 188 7.87 -18.41 9.50
C THR A 188 8.09 -19.74 8.79
N GLU A 189 7.08 -20.62 8.76
CA GLU A 189 7.19 -21.94 8.12
C GLU A 189 6.93 -21.89 6.60
N HIS A 190 6.04 -21.00 6.13
CA HIS A 190 5.48 -21.05 4.78
C HIS A 190 5.82 -19.83 3.90
N ALA A 191 6.28 -18.75 4.49
CA ALA A 191 6.68 -17.55 3.77
C ALA A 191 8.21 -17.40 3.73
N GLU A 192 8.71 -16.63 2.76
CA GLU A 192 10.11 -16.21 2.79
C GLU A 192 10.37 -15.36 4.04
N GLU A 193 11.58 -15.47 4.60
CA GLU A 193 11.97 -14.68 5.75
C GLU A 193 11.84 -13.19 5.42
N SER A 194 10.97 -12.50 6.14
CA SER A 194 10.71 -11.08 5.95
C SER A 194 10.93 -10.32 7.24
N GLU A 195 11.43 -9.11 7.09
CA GLU A 195 11.67 -8.19 8.18
C GLU A 195 10.40 -7.91 9.00
N ASP A 196 9.26 -7.73 8.31
CA ASP A 196 7.97 -7.46 8.95
C ASP A 196 7.50 -8.63 9.83
N VAL A 197 7.72 -9.87 9.39
CA VAL A 197 7.39 -11.08 10.17
C VAL A 197 8.28 -11.19 11.40
N LEU A 198 9.58 -10.93 11.25
CA LEU A 198 10.52 -10.95 12.37
C LEU A 198 10.22 -9.84 13.37
N LEU A 199 9.90 -8.63 12.92
CA LEU A 199 9.48 -7.52 13.80
C LEU A 199 8.20 -7.87 14.57
N LEU A 200 7.20 -8.42 13.89
CA LEU A 200 5.98 -8.87 14.56
C LEU A 200 6.30 -9.95 15.60
N HIS A 201 7.13 -10.93 15.27
CA HIS A 201 7.55 -11.97 16.21
C HIS A 201 8.24 -11.39 17.46
N ALA A 202 9.23 -10.50 17.25
CA ALA A 202 9.94 -9.85 18.34
C ALA A 202 8.99 -9.04 19.25
N ARG A 203 8.05 -8.32 18.66
CA ARG A 203 7.03 -7.55 19.40
C ARG A 203 6.12 -8.45 20.23
N ILE A 204 5.70 -9.59 19.69
CA ILE A 204 4.91 -10.58 20.42
C ILE A 204 5.71 -11.14 21.60
N GLU A 205 6.97 -11.53 21.39
CA GLU A 205 7.81 -12.07 22.48
C GLU A 205 8.08 -11.00 23.55
N ALA A 206 8.32 -9.75 23.16
CA ALA A 206 8.43 -8.63 24.10
C ALA A 206 7.14 -8.44 24.91
N ALA A 207 5.97 -8.46 24.27
CA ALA A 207 4.67 -8.31 24.92
C ALA A 207 4.34 -9.48 25.89
N LYS A 208 4.82 -10.69 25.59
CA LYS A 208 4.73 -11.87 26.47
C LYS A 208 5.72 -11.81 27.65
N GLY A 209 6.64 -10.84 27.68
CA GLY A 209 7.68 -10.72 28.70
C GLY A 209 8.95 -11.55 28.43
N ASN A 210 9.08 -12.14 27.23
CA ASN A 210 10.24 -12.93 26.83
C ASN A 210 11.33 -12.01 26.25
N ALA A 211 11.83 -11.09 27.07
CA ALA A 211 12.72 -10.01 26.64
C ALA A 211 14.02 -10.52 25.97
N ASP A 212 14.63 -11.59 26.48
CA ASP A 212 15.85 -12.17 25.90
C ASP A 212 15.62 -12.66 24.46
N GLU A 213 14.51 -13.33 24.22
CA GLU A 213 14.15 -13.83 22.90
C GLU A 213 13.81 -12.67 21.95
N ALA A 214 13.06 -11.67 22.42
CA ALA A 214 12.78 -10.48 21.65
C ALA A 214 14.07 -9.73 21.23
N ILE A 215 15.02 -9.55 22.16
CA ILE A 215 16.34 -8.94 21.86
C ILE A 215 17.10 -9.75 20.81
N ARG A 216 17.06 -11.08 20.89
CA ARG A 216 17.68 -11.97 19.91
C ARG A 216 17.07 -11.78 18.52
N ILE A 217 15.75 -11.71 18.42
CA ILE A 217 15.04 -11.54 17.14
C ILE A 217 15.29 -10.13 16.58
N TYR A 218 15.21 -9.06 17.38
CA TYR A 218 15.57 -7.72 16.92
C TYR A 218 17.01 -7.64 16.43
N SER A 219 17.94 -8.36 17.08
CA SER A 219 19.33 -8.40 16.61
C SER A 219 19.43 -9.06 15.24
N HIS A 220 18.64 -10.11 14.99
CA HIS A 220 18.58 -10.74 13.67
C HIS A 220 17.97 -9.80 12.62
N VAL A 221 16.93 -9.04 12.96
CA VAL A 221 16.39 -7.99 12.07
C VAL A 221 17.47 -6.98 11.69
N ILE A 222 18.26 -6.53 12.65
CA ILE A 222 19.35 -5.57 12.43
C ILE A 222 20.47 -6.16 11.57
N ASP A 223 20.76 -7.46 11.70
CA ASP A 223 21.75 -8.14 10.87
C ASP A 223 21.30 -8.20 9.39
N ILE A 224 19.97 -8.37 9.15
CA ILE A 224 19.39 -8.38 7.80
C ILE A 224 19.29 -6.95 7.24
N ASN A 225 18.79 -6.01 8.06
CA ASN A 225 18.60 -4.62 7.68
C ASN A 225 19.20 -3.67 8.74
N PRO A 226 20.45 -3.24 8.60
CA PRO A 226 21.11 -2.31 9.52
C PRO A 226 20.50 -0.90 9.56
N PHE A 227 19.49 -0.62 8.72
CA PHE A 227 18.80 0.68 8.68
C PHE A 227 17.40 0.63 9.32
N GLN A 228 17.02 -0.50 9.93
CA GLN A 228 15.72 -0.65 10.59
C GLN A 228 15.69 0.05 11.96
N VAL A 229 15.24 1.30 11.94
CA VAL A 229 15.22 2.18 13.13
C VAL A 229 14.39 1.58 14.28
N ASP A 230 13.22 0.98 13.96
CA ASP A 230 12.34 0.42 14.99
C ASP A 230 12.99 -0.76 15.73
N ALA A 231 13.77 -1.59 15.04
CA ALA A 231 14.46 -2.71 15.66
C ALA A 231 15.50 -2.23 16.70
N PHE A 232 16.26 -1.19 16.37
CA PHE A 232 17.17 -0.57 17.35
C PHE A 232 16.40 0.05 18.53
N ARG A 233 15.35 0.81 18.25
CA ARG A 233 14.56 1.49 19.28
C ARG A 233 13.94 0.49 20.26
N GLU A 234 13.29 -0.54 19.74
CA GLU A 234 12.58 -1.54 20.54
C GLU A 234 13.56 -2.45 21.29
N ARG A 235 14.69 -2.84 20.67
CA ARG A 235 15.77 -3.57 21.35
C ARG A 235 16.40 -2.77 22.46
N GLY A 236 16.73 -1.51 22.18
CA GLY A 236 17.34 -0.61 23.17
C GLY A 236 16.44 -0.39 24.39
N LYS A 237 15.12 -0.33 24.18
CA LYS A 237 14.17 -0.28 25.29
C LYS A 237 14.26 -1.52 26.18
N LEU A 238 14.21 -2.72 25.60
CA LEU A 238 14.29 -3.97 26.35
C LEU A 238 15.63 -4.11 27.08
N ARG A 239 16.75 -3.71 26.47
CA ARG A 239 18.06 -3.66 27.11
C ARG A 239 18.08 -2.72 28.31
N MET A 240 17.46 -1.53 28.19
CA MET A 240 17.33 -0.58 29.29
C MET A 240 16.54 -1.18 30.45
N GLU A 241 15.40 -1.84 30.17
CA GLU A 241 14.55 -2.51 31.17
C GLU A 241 15.29 -3.63 31.87
N GLN A 242 16.20 -4.33 31.18
CA GLN A 242 17.07 -5.37 31.77
C GLN A 242 18.30 -4.81 32.49
N GLY A 243 18.54 -3.48 32.44
CA GLY A 243 19.67 -2.83 33.09
C GLY A 243 20.94 -2.77 32.23
N ASP A 244 20.90 -3.24 30.98
CA ASP A 244 21.99 -3.07 30.00
C ASP A 244 21.93 -1.65 29.41
N LYS A 245 22.42 -0.69 30.21
CA LYS A 245 22.43 0.72 29.83
C LYS A 245 23.34 1.00 28.64
N GLN A 246 24.50 0.33 28.60
CA GLN A 246 25.46 0.55 27.51
C GLN A 246 24.88 0.09 26.18
N GLY A 247 24.31 -1.11 26.12
CA GLY A 247 23.67 -1.60 24.91
C GLY A 247 22.47 -0.76 24.46
N ALA A 248 21.69 -0.22 25.43
CA ALA A 248 20.59 0.70 25.13
C ALA A 248 21.07 2.04 24.56
N GLU A 249 22.19 2.58 25.07
CA GLU A 249 22.80 3.82 24.54
C GLU A 249 23.39 3.61 23.14
N GLU A 250 24.01 2.46 22.88
CA GLU A 250 24.51 2.10 21.56
C GLU A 250 23.34 2.00 20.54
N ASP A 251 22.23 1.36 20.90
CA ASP A 251 21.05 1.28 20.06
C ASP A 251 20.42 2.67 19.82
N MET A 252 20.30 3.50 20.87
CA MET A 252 19.76 4.85 20.71
C MET A 252 20.66 5.72 19.81
N LYS A 253 21.97 5.57 19.91
CA LYS A 253 22.91 6.26 19.03
C LYS A 253 22.62 5.92 17.56
N MET A 254 22.39 4.64 17.25
CA MET A 254 22.02 4.22 15.90
C MET A 254 20.67 4.81 15.45
N VAL A 255 19.66 4.85 16.32
CA VAL A 255 18.37 5.51 16.03
C VAL A 255 18.59 6.96 15.63
N LEU A 256 19.41 7.71 16.37
CA LEU A 256 19.68 9.13 16.12
C LEU A 256 20.56 9.37 14.88
N GLU A 257 21.47 8.45 14.57
CA GLU A 257 22.27 8.50 13.34
C GLU A 257 21.40 8.24 12.08
N LEU A 258 20.45 7.32 12.18
CA LEU A 258 19.54 6.96 11.10
C LEU A 258 18.38 7.95 10.94
N ASN A 259 17.93 8.57 12.04
CA ASN A 259 16.86 9.56 12.06
C ASN A 259 17.27 10.81 12.84
N PRO A 260 18.10 11.71 12.26
CA PRO A 260 18.60 12.91 12.93
C PRO A 260 17.51 13.90 13.38
N GLU A 261 16.31 13.83 12.80
CA GLU A 261 15.19 14.71 13.15
C GLU A 261 14.71 14.48 14.60
N GLU A 262 14.88 13.26 15.12
CA GLU A 262 14.56 12.94 16.51
C GLU A 262 15.48 13.66 17.53
N MET A 263 16.58 14.26 17.07
CA MET A 263 17.46 15.08 17.91
C MET A 263 16.93 16.48 18.18
N ALA A 264 15.95 16.97 17.42
CA ALA A 264 15.50 18.36 17.49
C ALA A 264 14.97 18.78 18.87
N ASP A 265 14.54 17.84 19.71
CA ASP A 265 14.00 18.06 21.05
C ASP A 265 15.03 17.97 22.18
N VAL A 266 16.29 17.69 21.85
CA VAL A 266 17.39 17.64 22.81
C VAL A 266 18.38 18.75 22.50
N ASN A 267 18.77 19.56 23.50
CA ASN A 267 19.70 20.69 23.35
C ASN A 267 21.01 20.31 22.63
N GLY A 268 20.91 20.10 21.35
CA GLY A 268 21.87 20.39 20.26
C GLY A 268 23.17 19.62 20.21
N GLU A 269 23.48 18.59 21.01
CA GLU A 269 24.79 17.95 20.88
C GLU A 269 24.72 16.42 20.93
N TYR A 270 25.38 15.78 19.96
CA TYR A 270 25.78 14.37 19.96
C TYR A 270 26.86 14.10 21.06
N SER A 271 26.65 14.66 22.26
CA SER A 271 27.46 14.36 23.42
C SER A 271 26.98 13.09 24.11
N ALA A 272 27.84 12.39 24.82
CA ALA A 272 27.46 11.24 25.61
C ALA A 272 26.30 11.56 26.59
N GLU A 273 26.29 12.76 27.14
CA GLU A 273 25.25 13.28 28.04
C GLU A 273 23.91 13.49 27.28
N GLY A 274 23.94 14.02 26.06
CA GLY A 274 22.75 14.23 25.22
C GLY A 274 22.12 12.90 24.81
N ILE A 275 22.91 11.92 24.40
CA ILE A 275 22.47 10.56 24.07
C ILE A 275 21.87 9.87 25.31
N GLU A 276 22.51 9.97 26.48
CA GLU A 276 21.99 9.42 27.73
C GLU A 276 20.65 10.07 28.12
N GLN A 277 20.54 11.38 27.98
CA GLN A 277 19.31 12.12 28.26
C GLN A 277 18.18 11.70 27.30
N LYS A 278 18.46 11.58 26.01
CA LYS A 278 17.50 11.14 25.01
C LYS A 278 17.08 9.69 25.23
N THR A 279 18.03 8.81 25.56
CA THR A 279 17.76 7.42 25.91
C THR A 279 16.80 7.34 27.09
N ARG A 280 17.04 8.12 28.14
CA ARG A 280 16.12 8.17 29.29
C ARG A 280 14.74 8.71 28.90
N GLN A 281 14.65 9.79 28.12
CA GLN A 281 13.38 10.35 27.68
C GLN A 281 12.59 9.36 26.79
N ALA A 282 13.25 8.80 25.78
CA ALA A 282 12.63 7.89 24.84
C ALA A 282 12.10 6.63 25.55
N TYR A 283 12.90 6.05 26.45
CA TYR A 283 12.55 4.79 27.09
C TYR A 283 11.75 4.93 28.39
N SER A 284 11.64 6.13 28.98
CA SER A 284 10.79 6.37 30.15
C SER A 284 9.34 6.71 29.78
N ASN A 285 9.10 7.28 28.59
CA ASN A 285 7.80 7.80 28.20
C ASN A 285 7.08 6.96 27.14
N LEU A 286 7.71 5.96 26.56
CA LEU A 286 7.11 5.15 25.51
C LEU A 286 6.43 3.89 26.07
N ASN A 287 5.11 3.84 25.90
CA ASN A 287 4.42 2.59 25.70
C ASN A 287 4.62 2.22 24.21
N PRO A 288 5.54 1.26 23.85
CA PRO A 288 5.88 1.01 22.44
C PRO A 288 4.74 0.40 21.65
N PHE A 289 3.72 -0.10 22.37
CA PHE A 289 2.60 -0.81 21.76
C PHE A 289 1.34 0.05 21.64
N GLY A 290 1.36 1.32 22.13
CA GLY A 290 0.21 2.23 22.02
C GLY A 290 -1.06 1.71 22.73
N ILE A 291 -0.92 0.78 23.69
CA ILE A 291 -2.02 0.18 24.46
C ILE A 291 -2.29 1.00 25.70
#